data_ad1b0fc7c6b87965c2dada3ef8ea46a2
#
_entry.id   ad1b0fc7c6b87965c2dada3ef8ea46a2
#
_cell.length_a   1.000
_cell.length_b   1.000
_cell.length_c   1.000
_cell.angle_alpha   90.00
_cell.angle_beta   90.00
_cell.angle_gamma   90.00
#
_symmetry.space_group_name_H-M   'P 1'
#
loop_
_entity.id
_entity.type
_entity.pdbx_description
1 polymer ?
#
loop_
_entity_poly.entity_id
_entity_poly.type
_entity_poly.pdbx_seq_one_letter_code
_entity_poly.pdbx_strand_id
1 'polypeptide(L)'
;MRRRNVNILLTGTASDSHTWNLVYLQLLLEELGHPVRNLGPCVTDELLTGACTAEAPDLVVISSVNGHGYRDGLSAVRALRGAGFTLPVVIGGKLGVAGTADPEQRRRLLDAGCDAVFDDGDVSALRTFLTSLDAAATAQAVA
;
A
#
# COMPACT_ATOMS: atom_id res chain seq x y z
N MET A 1 -22.08 -0.16 -16.81
CA MET A 1 -20.61 -0.22 -16.87
C MET A 1 -20.05 -0.95 -15.64
N ARG A 2 -19.37 -2.06 -15.84
CA ARG A 2 -18.82 -2.82 -14.73
C ARG A 2 -17.62 -2.08 -14.11
N ARG A 3 -17.68 -1.80 -12.81
CA ARG A 3 -16.51 -1.40 -12.05
C ARG A 3 -15.51 -2.54 -12.09
N ARG A 4 -14.29 -2.24 -12.47
CA ARG A 4 -13.21 -3.21 -12.37
C ARG A 4 -12.77 -3.29 -10.91
N ASN A 5 -12.79 -4.49 -10.34
CA ASN A 5 -12.27 -4.72 -9.01
C ASN A 5 -10.74 -4.66 -9.03
N VAL A 6 -10.18 -3.95 -8.08
CA VAL A 6 -8.73 -3.87 -7.89
C VAL A 6 -8.34 -4.95 -6.89
N ASN A 7 -7.50 -5.90 -7.31
CA ASN A 7 -6.97 -6.92 -6.41
C ASN A 7 -5.86 -6.31 -5.56
N ILE A 8 -6.09 -6.23 -4.26
CA ILE A 8 -5.21 -5.51 -3.34
C ILE A 8 -4.42 -6.50 -2.48
N LEU A 9 -3.11 -6.31 -2.44
CA LEU A 9 -2.24 -6.97 -1.49
C LEU A 9 -1.97 -5.99 -0.35
N LEU A 10 -2.48 -6.30 0.84
CA LEU A 10 -2.33 -5.47 2.03
C LEU A 10 -1.29 -6.09 2.94
N THR A 11 -0.35 -5.30 3.41
CA THR A 11 0.75 -5.79 4.21
C THR A 11 1.14 -4.84 5.34
N GLY A 12 1.58 -5.40 6.46
CA GLY A 12 2.36 -4.67 7.45
C GLY A 12 3.82 -4.58 7.04
N THR A 13 4.61 -3.88 7.83
CA THR A 13 6.04 -3.74 7.62
C THR A 13 6.82 -4.74 8.47
N ALA A 14 8.12 -4.90 8.18
CA ALA A 14 8.95 -5.94 8.78
C ALA A 14 9.00 -5.88 10.31
N SER A 15 9.03 -4.69 10.90
CA SER A 15 9.14 -4.54 12.36
C SER A 15 7.81 -4.29 13.07
N ASP A 16 6.71 -4.18 12.34
CA ASP A 16 5.42 -3.80 12.92
C ASP A 16 4.55 -5.03 13.18
N SER A 17 4.27 -5.29 14.46
CA SER A 17 3.47 -6.43 14.90
C SER A 17 1.98 -6.08 15.08
N HIS A 18 1.56 -4.85 14.78
CA HIS A 18 0.16 -4.46 14.90
C HIS A 18 -0.71 -5.13 13.84
N THR A 19 -1.88 -5.59 14.24
CA THR A 19 -2.81 -6.29 13.35
C THR A 19 -4.11 -5.54 13.11
N TRP A 20 -4.56 -4.72 14.08
CA TRP A 20 -5.86 -4.06 13.98
C TRP A 20 -5.97 -3.08 12.82
N ASN A 21 -4.91 -2.36 12.53
CA ASN A 21 -4.88 -1.46 11.37
C ASN A 21 -5.08 -2.23 10.06
N LEU A 22 -4.49 -3.41 9.96
CA LEU A 22 -4.62 -4.25 8.78
C LEU A 22 -6.03 -4.81 8.63
N VAL A 23 -6.62 -5.28 9.73
CA VAL A 23 -8.00 -5.79 9.72
C VAL A 23 -8.97 -4.67 9.34
N TYR A 24 -8.80 -3.49 9.93
CA TYR A 24 -9.64 -2.33 9.62
C TYR A 24 -9.58 -1.95 8.15
N LEU A 25 -8.37 -1.86 7.60
CA LEU A 25 -8.18 -1.52 6.18
C LEU A 25 -8.75 -2.60 5.28
N GLN A 26 -8.54 -3.87 5.62
CA GLN A 26 -9.09 -4.97 4.83
C GLN A 26 -10.61 -4.87 4.72
N LEU A 27 -11.28 -4.69 5.86
CA LEU A 27 -12.74 -4.59 5.88
C LEU A 27 -13.23 -3.38 5.08
N LEU A 28 -12.54 -2.25 5.21
CA LEU A 28 -12.88 -1.03 4.46
C LEU A 28 -12.73 -1.24 2.95
N LEU A 29 -11.62 -1.81 2.53
CA LEU A 29 -11.34 -2.03 1.11
C LEU A 29 -12.29 -3.07 0.51
N GLU A 30 -12.62 -4.11 1.26
CA GLU A 30 -13.60 -5.11 0.83
C GLU A 30 -15.00 -4.51 0.73
N GLU A 31 -15.36 -3.63 1.67
CA GLU A 31 -16.64 -2.92 1.61
C GLU A 31 -16.75 -2.03 0.38
N LEU A 32 -15.63 -1.49 -0.10
CA LEU A 32 -15.56 -0.71 -1.33
C LEU A 32 -15.59 -1.61 -2.59
N GLY A 33 -15.62 -2.91 -2.44
CA GLY A 33 -15.75 -3.86 -3.54
C GLY A 33 -14.45 -4.44 -4.06
N HIS A 34 -13.34 -4.27 -3.36
CA HIS A 34 -12.04 -4.77 -3.79
C HIS A 34 -11.65 -6.03 -3.04
N PRO A 35 -11.26 -7.11 -3.74
CA PRO A 35 -10.70 -8.29 -3.08
C PRO A 35 -9.36 -7.95 -2.41
N VAL A 36 -9.17 -8.40 -1.17
CA VAL A 36 -7.96 -8.09 -0.38
C VAL A 36 -7.29 -9.38 0.07
N ARG A 37 -6.00 -9.48 -0.18
CA ARG A 37 -5.13 -10.47 0.44
C ARG A 37 -4.32 -9.76 1.52
N ASN A 38 -4.57 -10.09 2.77
CA ASN A 38 -3.88 -9.51 3.92
C ASN A 38 -2.72 -10.44 4.32
N LEU A 39 -1.48 -9.97 4.15
CA LEU A 39 -0.29 -10.75 4.52
C LEU A 39 -0.04 -10.75 6.03
N GLY A 40 -0.68 -9.83 6.75
CA GLY A 40 -0.51 -9.73 8.19
C GLY A 40 0.66 -8.86 8.62
N PRO A 41 1.00 -8.92 9.93
CA PRO A 41 2.10 -8.13 10.49
C PRO A 41 3.46 -8.78 10.23
N CYS A 42 4.52 -8.05 10.50
CA CYS A 42 5.91 -8.53 10.46
C CYS A 42 6.28 -9.17 9.12
N VAL A 43 5.89 -8.53 8.03
CA VAL A 43 6.17 -9.03 6.68
C VAL A 43 7.52 -8.51 6.21
N THR A 44 8.45 -9.42 5.93
CA THR A 44 9.76 -9.05 5.40
C THR A 44 9.65 -8.64 3.92
N ASP A 45 10.67 -7.94 3.43
CA ASP A 45 10.71 -7.54 2.03
C ASP A 45 10.66 -8.76 1.09
N GLU A 46 11.32 -9.85 1.47
CA GLU A 46 11.32 -11.09 0.69
C GLU A 46 9.94 -11.74 0.63
N LEU A 47 9.23 -11.76 1.75
CA LEU A 47 7.85 -12.27 1.78
C LEU A 47 6.94 -11.43 0.91
N LEU A 48 7.09 -10.10 0.94
CA LEU A 48 6.28 -9.19 0.14
C LEU A 48 6.54 -9.38 -1.36
N THR A 49 7.80 -9.41 -1.79
CA THR A 49 8.14 -9.62 -3.20
C THR A 49 7.69 -10.99 -3.68
N GLY A 50 7.82 -12.03 -2.83
CA GLY A 50 7.33 -13.36 -3.14
C GLY A 50 5.82 -13.41 -3.32
N ALA A 51 5.08 -12.72 -2.46
CA ALA A 51 3.61 -12.65 -2.58
C ALA A 51 3.19 -11.90 -3.85
N CYS A 52 3.87 -10.83 -4.20
CA CYS A 52 3.60 -10.11 -5.46
C CYS A 52 3.83 -11.00 -6.68
N THR A 53 4.86 -11.83 -6.66
CA THR A 53 5.12 -12.80 -7.73
C THR A 53 4.02 -13.84 -7.82
N ALA A 54 3.59 -14.38 -6.69
CA ALA A 54 2.61 -15.46 -6.64
C ALA A 54 1.20 -14.98 -6.99
N GLU A 55 0.80 -13.81 -6.56
CA GLU A 55 -0.58 -13.35 -6.62
C GLU A 55 -0.83 -12.29 -7.70
N ALA A 56 0.21 -11.66 -8.23
CA ALA A 56 0.12 -10.62 -9.26
C ALA A 56 -0.98 -9.58 -8.94
N PRO A 57 -0.90 -8.90 -7.78
CA PRO A 57 -1.94 -7.93 -7.40
C PRO A 57 -1.93 -6.69 -8.30
N ASP A 58 -3.02 -5.95 -8.27
CA ASP A 58 -3.15 -4.67 -8.99
C ASP A 58 -2.63 -3.49 -8.16
N LEU A 59 -2.56 -3.64 -6.84
CA LEU A 59 -2.15 -2.59 -5.92
C LEU A 59 -1.56 -3.23 -4.67
N VAL A 60 -0.46 -2.65 -4.17
CA VAL A 60 0.09 -2.98 -2.85
C VAL A 60 -0.22 -1.82 -1.89
N VAL A 61 -0.84 -2.13 -0.77
CA VAL A 61 -1.09 -1.19 0.33
C VAL A 61 -0.23 -1.60 1.52
N ILE A 62 0.69 -0.73 1.91
CA ILE A 62 1.56 -0.93 3.06
C ILE A 62 1.03 -0.08 4.21
N SER A 63 0.81 -0.69 5.37
CA SER A 63 0.32 0.02 6.55
C SER A 63 1.23 -0.22 7.73
N SER A 64 1.64 0.85 8.41
CA SER A 64 2.48 0.78 9.60
C SER A 64 2.05 1.84 10.61
N VAL A 65 1.98 1.45 11.89
CA VAL A 65 1.57 2.34 12.98
C VAL A 65 2.55 2.35 14.15
N ASN A 66 3.72 1.68 14.02
CA ASN A 66 4.68 1.59 15.12
C ASN A 66 5.72 2.71 15.16
N GLY A 67 5.65 3.68 14.24
CA GLY A 67 6.60 4.78 14.16
C GLY A 67 7.84 4.50 13.31
N HIS A 68 8.01 3.29 12.80
CA HIS A 68 9.14 2.91 11.93
C HIS A 68 8.72 2.71 10.47
N GLY A 69 7.51 3.14 10.14
CA GLY A 69 6.93 2.93 8.81
C GLY A 69 7.72 3.57 7.69
N TYR A 70 8.33 4.73 7.93
CA TYR A 70 9.18 5.36 6.92
C TYR A 70 10.35 4.45 6.54
N ARG A 71 11.13 4.02 7.52
CA ARG A 71 12.32 3.19 7.29
C ARG A 71 11.96 1.84 6.64
N ASP A 72 11.02 1.14 7.24
CA ASP A 72 10.61 -0.18 6.77
C ASP A 72 9.85 -0.09 5.44
N GLY A 73 9.02 0.93 5.28
CA GLY A 73 8.29 1.18 4.04
C GLY A 73 9.22 1.53 2.88
N LEU A 74 10.23 2.35 3.13
CA LEU A 74 11.24 2.69 2.12
C LEU A 74 11.98 1.44 1.65
N SER A 75 12.37 0.57 2.58
CA SER A 75 13.00 -0.70 2.26
C SER A 75 12.09 -1.58 1.40
N ALA A 76 10.82 -1.69 1.77
CA ALA A 76 9.84 -2.49 1.03
C ALA A 76 9.63 -1.97 -0.39
N VAL A 77 9.46 -0.66 -0.54
CA VAL A 77 9.28 -0.03 -1.87
C VAL A 77 10.51 -0.28 -2.74
N ARG A 78 11.70 -0.09 -2.20
CA ARG A 78 12.95 -0.34 -2.92
C ARG A 78 13.08 -1.79 -3.33
N ALA A 79 12.68 -2.72 -2.48
CA ALA A 79 12.72 -4.14 -2.78
C ALA A 79 11.78 -4.49 -3.95
N LEU A 80 10.57 -3.95 -3.94
CA LEU A 80 9.60 -4.17 -5.01
C LEU A 80 10.13 -3.61 -6.34
N ARG A 81 10.60 -2.37 -6.34
CA ARG A 81 11.10 -1.74 -7.56
C ARG A 81 12.37 -2.41 -8.06
N GLY A 82 13.26 -2.79 -7.15
CA GLY A 82 14.48 -3.54 -7.50
C GLY A 82 14.21 -4.92 -8.08
N ALA A 83 13.10 -5.54 -7.69
CA ALA A 83 12.67 -6.82 -8.25
C ALA A 83 11.92 -6.68 -9.60
N GLY A 84 11.74 -5.46 -10.10
CA GLY A 84 11.11 -5.20 -11.38
C GLY A 84 9.60 -4.99 -11.34
N PHE A 85 8.99 -4.92 -10.16
CA PHE A 85 7.56 -4.66 -10.07
C PHE A 85 7.28 -3.19 -10.35
N THR A 86 6.29 -2.94 -11.22
CA THR A 86 5.87 -1.59 -11.63
C THR A 86 4.45 -1.23 -11.17
N LEU A 87 3.75 -2.16 -10.52
CA LEU A 87 2.38 -1.93 -10.05
C LEU A 87 2.33 -0.77 -9.03
N PRO A 88 1.16 -0.13 -8.86
CA PRO A 88 1.01 0.91 -7.84
C PRO A 88 1.29 0.39 -6.44
N VAL A 89 2.02 1.19 -5.66
CA VAL A 89 2.33 0.91 -4.25
C VAL A 89 2.03 2.18 -3.45
N VAL A 90 1.21 2.03 -2.42
CA VAL A 90 0.89 3.13 -1.50
C VAL A 90 1.23 2.74 -0.07
N ILE A 91 1.53 3.72 0.75
CA ILE A 91 1.87 3.51 2.15
C ILE A 91 1.07 4.48 3.03
N GLY A 92 0.62 3.99 4.18
CA GLY A 92 -0.14 4.80 5.13
C GLY A 92 0.07 4.39 6.57
N GLY A 93 -0.55 5.15 7.48
CA GLY A 93 -0.47 4.96 8.92
C GLY A 93 0.47 5.94 9.60
N LYS A 94 0.89 5.61 10.81
CA LYS A 94 1.88 6.41 11.55
C LYS A 94 3.28 6.04 11.08
N LEU A 95 3.86 6.83 10.21
CA LEU A 95 5.15 6.52 9.58
C LEU A 95 6.34 7.01 10.38
N GLY A 96 6.15 8.01 11.21
CA GLY A 96 7.20 8.56 12.08
C GLY A 96 6.80 8.59 13.53
N VAL A 97 7.75 8.80 14.42
CA VAL A 97 7.53 8.83 15.88
C VAL A 97 6.56 9.94 16.27
N ALA A 98 6.53 11.04 15.51
CA ALA A 98 5.62 12.17 15.76
C ALA A 98 4.20 11.97 15.19
N GLY A 99 3.93 10.85 14.52
CA GLY A 99 2.62 10.52 13.96
C GLY A 99 2.43 10.92 12.51
N THR A 100 2.93 12.07 12.08
CA THR A 100 2.87 12.50 10.68
C THR A 100 4.21 12.29 9.99
N ALA A 101 4.18 12.03 8.68
CA ALA A 101 5.40 11.92 7.92
C ALA A 101 6.05 13.29 7.73
N ASP A 102 7.35 13.39 7.96
CA ASP A 102 8.15 14.54 7.60
C ASP A 102 8.06 14.75 6.08
N PRO A 103 7.90 15.99 5.59
CA PRO A 103 7.83 16.25 4.14
C PRO A 103 9.01 15.69 3.36
N GLU A 104 10.21 15.69 3.92
CA GLU A 104 11.37 15.10 3.27
C GLU A 104 11.28 13.58 3.20
N GLN A 105 10.83 12.94 4.26
CA GLN A 105 10.61 11.48 4.28
C GLN A 105 9.55 11.08 3.26
N ARG A 106 8.46 11.84 3.19
CA ARG A 106 7.41 11.64 2.18
C ARG A 106 7.99 11.72 0.78
N ARG A 107 8.81 12.73 0.50
CA ARG A 107 9.44 12.89 -0.81
C ARG A 107 10.36 11.72 -1.14
N ARG A 108 11.13 11.24 -0.17
CA ARG A 108 12.02 10.09 -0.37
C ARG A 108 11.26 8.82 -0.71
N LEU A 109 10.13 8.59 -0.07
CA LEU A 109 9.25 7.47 -0.39
C LEU A 109 8.74 7.57 -1.83
N LEU A 110 8.28 8.76 -2.23
CA LEU A 110 7.80 9.00 -3.58
C LEU A 110 8.92 8.83 -4.60
N ASP A 111 10.11 9.37 -4.33
CA ASP A 111 11.28 9.23 -5.22
C ASP A 111 11.74 7.78 -5.35
N ALA A 112 11.54 6.96 -4.32
CA ALA A 112 11.87 5.54 -4.37
C ALA A 112 10.90 4.72 -5.22
N GLY A 113 9.76 5.30 -5.59
CA GLY A 113 8.77 4.64 -6.43
C GLY A 113 7.43 4.37 -5.77
N CYS A 114 7.19 4.90 -4.56
CA CYS A 114 5.88 4.87 -3.92
C CYS A 114 4.94 5.83 -4.67
N ASP A 115 3.73 5.41 -4.97
CA ASP A 115 2.80 6.22 -5.77
C ASP A 115 2.02 7.22 -4.92
N ALA A 116 1.79 6.92 -3.64
CA ALA A 116 1.14 7.84 -2.73
C ALA A 116 1.48 7.51 -1.28
N VAL A 117 1.51 8.54 -0.44
CA VAL A 117 1.75 8.42 1.00
C VAL A 117 0.56 9.06 1.72
N PHE A 118 -0.11 8.28 2.56
CA PHE A 118 -1.28 8.74 3.31
C PHE A 118 -0.91 8.89 4.77
N ASP A 119 -1.02 10.12 5.27
CA ASP A 119 -0.75 10.39 6.69
C ASP A 119 -1.94 9.93 7.54
N ASP A 120 -1.60 9.38 8.69
CA ASP A 120 -2.40 9.11 9.87
C ASP A 120 -3.93 9.03 9.65
N GLY A 121 -4.39 7.91 9.08
CA GLY A 121 -5.81 7.61 9.03
C GLY A 121 -6.63 8.35 7.98
N ASP A 122 -5.99 9.01 7.01
CA ASP A 122 -6.74 9.69 5.95
C ASP A 122 -7.29 8.69 4.93
N VAL A 123 -8.40 8.07 5.31
CA VAL A 123 -9.10 7.08 4.51
C VAL A 123 -9.70 7.69 3.24
N SER A 124 -10.08 8.97 3.30
CA SER A 124 -10.68 9.62 2.13
C SER A 124 -9.67 9.79 1.00
N ALA A 125 -8.40 10.05 1.32
CA ALA A 125 -7.34 10.12 0.32
C ALA A 125 -7.12 8.76 -0.35
N LEU A 126 -7.16 7.67 0.41
CA LEU A 126 -7.07 6.32 -0.12
C LEU A 126 -8.25 6.00 -1.06
N ARG A 127 -9.46 6.39 -0.67
CA ARG A 127 -10.65 6.23 -1.53
C ARG A 127 -10.49 6.97 -2.86
N THR A 128 -10.00 8.20 -2.80
CA THR A 128 -9.76 9.02 -4.00
C THR A 128 -8.73 8.35 -4.89
N PHE A 129 -7.66 7.82 -4.32
CA PHE A 129 -6.63 7.11 -5.07
C PHE A 129 -7.21 5.87 -5.77
N LEU A 130 -8.01 5.07 -5.07
CA LEU A 130 -8.65 3.88 -5.65
C LEU A 130 -9.57 4.24 -6.80
N THR A 131 -10.32 5.33 -6.68
CA THR A 131 -11.18 5.82 -7.75
C THR A 131 -10.36 6.21 -8.98
N SER A 132 -9.20 6.85 -8.79
CA SER A 132 -8.28 7.21 -9.87
C SER A 132 -7.74 5.98 -10.60
N LEU A 133 -7.38 4.93 -9.86
CA LEU A 133 -6.91 3.67 -10.44
C LEU A 133 -8.00 3.00 -11.26
N ASP A 134 -9.23 2.97 -10.76
CA ASP A 134 -10.37 2.37 -11.42
C ASP A 134 -10.67 3.12 -12.74
N ALA A 135 -10.65 4.45 -12.70
CA ALA A 135 -10.85 5.28 -13.89
C ALA A 135 -9.74 5.06 -14.92
N ALA A 136 -8.49 4.99 -14.51
CA ALA A 136 -7.36 4.75 -15.41
C ALA A 136 -7.42 3.36 -16.04
N ALA A 137 -7.79 2.34 -15.28
CA ALA A 137 -7.98 0.98 -15.79
C ALA A 137 -9.11 0.91 -16.80
N THR A 138 -10.22 1.60 -16.55
CA THR A 138 -11.35 1.68 -17.46
C THR A 138 -10.97 2.39 -18.77
N ALA A 139 -10.24 3.49 -18.70
CA ALA A 139 -9.77 4.22 -19.86
C ALA A 139 -8.85 3.37 -20.73
N GLN A 140 -7.94 2.60 -20.12
CA GLN A 140 -7.05 1.69 -20.85
C GLN A 140 -7.81 0.54 -21.51
N ALA A 141 -8.85 0.04 -20.87
CA ALA A 141 -9.65 -1.06 -21.41
C ALA A 141 -10.48 -0.61 -22.63
N VAL A 142 -10.78 0.66 -22.76
CA VAL A 142 -11.60 1.24 -23.85
C VAL A 142 -10.71 1.68 -25.03
N ALA A 143 -9.45 1.93 -24.77
CA ALA A 143 -8.49 2.29 -25.83
C ALA A 143 -8.09 1.07 -26.70
#